data_58d599c23e37418f305936912c3ed68a
#
_entry.id   58d599c23e37418f305936912c3ed68a
#
_cell.length_a   1.000
_cell.length_b   1.000
_cell.length_c   1.000
_cell.angle_alpha   90.00
_cell.angle_beta   90.00
_cell.angle_gamma   90.00
#
_symmetry.space_group_name_H-M   'P 1'
#
loop_
_entity.id
_entity.type
_entity.pdbx_description
1 polymer ?
#
loop_
_entity_poly.entity_id
_entity_poly.type
_entity_poly.pdbx_seq_one_letter_code
_entity_poly.pdbx_strand_id
1 'polypeptide(L)'
;TTEIYTLSLHDALPIWDSGTFSTVLKKYTKPVVLIIDEWLLLKLTEAEARNLFELIHKRRKKSSTIFCSQFRESEWYQQICGGESTLADAIMDRISYDSYKIDIESIDPSKDLSMREVYWLDPAMAK
;
A
#
# COMPACT_ATOMS: atom_id res chain seq x y z
N THR A 1 -7.10 -22.81 3.85
CA THR A 1 -6.34 -22.50 2.63
C THR A 1 -5.64 -21.17 2.76
N THR A 2 -4.38 -21.18 2.43
CA THR A 2 -3.58 -19.94 2.42
C THR A 2 -3.95 -19.12 1.20
N GLU A 3 -4.45 -17.91 1.43
CA GLU A 3 -4.76 -16.99 0.35
C GLU A 3 -3.84 -15.79 0.38
N ILE A 4 -3.36 -15.42 -0.80
CA ILE A 4 -2.61 -14.20 -1.02
C ILE A 4 -3.48 -13.35 -1.95
N TYR A 5 -3.77 -12.14 -1.54
CA TYR A 5 -4.58 -11.22 -2.33
C TYR A 5 -3.82 -9.93 -2.57
N THR A 6 -3.84 -9.46 -3.81
CA THR A 6 -3.23 -8.18 -4.19
C THR A 6 -4.33 -7.16 -4.45
N LEU A 7 -4.22 -6.02 -3.79
CA LEU A 7 -5.14 -4.90 -3.90
C LEU A 7 -4.41 -3.70 -4.48
N SER A 8 -4.89 -3.16 -5.60
CA SER A 8 -4.43 -1.87 -6.07
C SER A 8 -5.21 -0.79 -5.34
N LEU A 9 -4.55 -0.06 -4.45
CA LEU A 9 -5.21 0.95 -3.64
C LEU A 9 -5.82 2.06 -4.50
N HIS A 10 -5.09 2.50 -5.50
CA HIS A 10 -5.55 3.55 -6.41
C HIS A 10 -6.88 3.19 -7.09
N ASP A 11 -7.03 1.93 -7.50
CA ASP A 11 -8.26 1.48 -8.16
C ASP A 11 -9.39 1.19 -7.16
N ALA A 12 -9.05 0.80 -5.94
CA ALA A 12 -10.03 0.40 -4.92
C ALA A 12 -10.72 1.60 -4.25
N LEU A 13 -10.00 2.69 -4.03
CA LEU A 13 -10.53 3.85 -3.30
C LEU A 13 -11.81 4.43 -3.89
N PRO A 14 -11.93 4.66 -5.22
CA PRO A 14 -13.17 5.17 -5.78
C PRO A 14 -14.37 4.25 -5.55
N ILE A 15 -14.15 2.93 -5.53
CA ILE A 15 -15.20 1.94 -5.28
C ILE A 15 -15.64 2.02 -3.81
N TRP A 16 -14.71 2.15 -2.89
CA TRP A 16 -15.01 2.27 -1.46
C TRP A 16 -15.78 3.56 -1.14
N ASP A 17 -15.45 4.64 -1.84
CA ASP A 17 -16.10 5.94 -1.64
C ASP A 17 -17.58 5.92 -2.02
N SER A 18 -18.02 4.94 -2.81
CA SER A 18 -19.44 4.77 -3.16
C SER A 18 -20.27 4.12 -2.05
N GLY A 19 -19.69 3.88 -0.88
CA GLY A 19 -20.38 3.32 0.28
C GLY A 19 -20.33 1.80 0.37
N THR A 20 -19.51 1.16 -0.44
CA THR A 20 -19.40 -0.31 -0.47
C THR A 20 -18.30 -0.86 0.43
N PHE A 21 -17.57 -0.01 1.14
CA PHE A 21 -16.40 -0.44 1.92
C PHE A 21 -16.76 -1.49 2.98
N SER A 22 -17.83 -1.27 3.72
CA SER A 22 -18.23 -2.21 4.77
C SER A 22 -18.52 -3.61 4.22
N THR A 23 -19.03 -3.68 2.99
CA THR A 23 -19.33 -4.94 2.32
C THR A 23 -18.03 -5.66 1.89
N VAL A 24 -17.06 -4.92 1.39
CA VAL A 24 -15.81 -5.51 0.89
C VAL A 24 -14.75 -5.67 1.97
N LEU A 25 -14.92 -5.06 3.12
CA LEU A 25 -13.94 -5.12 4.21
C LEU A 25 -13.61 -6.57 4.59
N LYS A 26 -14.63 -7.42 4.67
CA LYS A 26 -14.42 -8.84 4.98
C LYS A 26 -13.53 -9.53 3.94
N LYS A 27 -13.68 -9.17 2.68
CA LYS A 27 -12.86 -9.72 1.60
C LYS A 27 -11.37 -9.42 1.79
N TYR A 28 -11.05 -8.25 2.33
CA TYR A 28 -9.66 -7.85 2.53
C TYR A 28 -9.11 -8.21 3.91
N THR A 29 -9.95 -8.64 4.83
CA THR A 29 -9.49 -9.12 6.14
C THR A 29 -9.24 -10.62 6.17
N LYS A 30 -9.81 -11.38 5.24
CA LYS A 30 -9.65 -12.85 5.18
C LYS A 30 -8.27 -13.33 4.73
N PRO A 31 -7.62 -12.73 3.71
CA PRO A 31 -6.36 -13.27 3.21
C PRO A 31 -5.29 -13.33 4.29
N VAL A 32 -4.50 -14.40 4.29
CA VAL A 32 -3.35 -14.52 5.18
C VAL A 32 -2.31 -13.46 4.87
N VAL A 33 -2.13 -13.18 3.57
CA VAL A 33 -1.24 -12.12 3.09
C VAL A 33 -2.04 -11.19 2.19
N LEU A 34 -2.05 -9.91 2.52
CA LEU A 34 -2.63 -8.87 1.68
C LEU A 34 -1.52 -7.97 1.17
N ILE A 35 -1.41 -7.84 -0.13
CA ILE A 35 -0.46 -6.94 -0.76
C ILE A 35 -1.23 -5.69 -1.20
N ILE A 36 -0.92 -4.56 -0.60
CA ILE A 36 -1.51 -3.27 -0.98
C ILE A 36 -0.53 -2.59 -1.90
N ASP A 37 -0.80 -2.64 -3.19
CA ASP A 37 0.02 -2.02 -4.21
C ASP A 37 -0.41 -0.58 -4.44
N GLU A 38 0.47 0.22 -5.00
CA GLU A 38 0.26 1.65 -5.24
C GLU A 38 -0.11 2.40 -3.94
N TRP A 39 0.52 1.97 -2.83
CA TRP A 39 0.30 2.58 -1.52
C TRP A 39 0.65 4.06 -1.55
N LEU A 40 -0.35 4.89 -1.25
CA LEU A 40 -0.20 6.35 -1.20
C LEU A 40 0.29 6.99 -2.49
N LEU A 41 -0.04 6.40 -3.64
CA LEU A 41 0.27 7.00 -4.95
C LEU A 41 -0.34 8.40 -5.07
N LEU A 42 -1.54 8.57 -4.57
CA LEU A 42 -2.22 9.86 -4.45
C LEU A 42 -2.50 10.16 -2.98
N LYS A 43 -2.66 11.43 -2.67
CA LYS A 43 -3.02 11.84 -1.32
C LYS A 43 -4.39 11.32 -0.94
N LEU A 44 -4.52 10.81 0.27
CA LEU A 44 -5.79 10.32 0.79
C LEU A 44 -6.61 11.46 1.38
N THR A 45 -7.91 11.40 1.13
CA THR A 45 -8.87 12.22 1.87
C THR A 45 -9.07 11.63 3.26
N GLU A 46 -9.71 12.38 4.15
CA GLU A 46 -10.00 11.90 5.50
C GLU A 46 -10.90 10.65 5.48
N ALA A 47 -11.92 10.63 4.62
CA ALA A 47 -12.81 9.47 4.51
C ALA A 47 -12.06 8.23 4.04
N GLU A 48 -11.19 8.39 3.05
CA GLU A 48 -10.35 7.29 2.55
C GLU A 48 -9.39 6.79 3.63
N ALA A 49 -8.81 7.71 4.39
CA ALA A 49 -7.91 7.37 5.48
C ALA A 49 -8.63 6.58 6.59
N ARG A 50 -9.89 6.92 6.89
CA ARG A 50 -10.69 6.17 7.87
C ARG A 50 -10.91 4.73 7.42
N ASN A 51 -11.24 4.53 6.15
CA ASN A 51 -11.45 3.19 5.61
C ASN A 51 -10.16 2.36 5.69
N LEU A 52 -9.05 2.95 5.32
CA LEU A 52 -7.76 2.28 5.41
C LEU A 52 -7.35 1.98 6.85
N PHE A 53 -7.59 2.92 7.76
CA PHE A 53 -7.32 2.71 9.18
C PHE A 53 -8.08 1.48 9.70
N GLU A 54 -9.36 1.37 9.35
CA GLU A 54 -10.17 0.24 9.77
C GLU A 54 -9.62 -1.07 9.24
N LEU A 55 -9.24 -1.11 7.97
CA LEU A 55 -8.66 -2.31 7.36
C LEU A 55 -7.36 -2.71 8.05
N ILE A 56 -6.45 -1.76 8.23
CA ILE A 56 -5.17 -2.01 8.89
C ILE A 56 -5.37 -2.47 10.33
N HIS A 57 -6.28 -1.83 11.04
CA HIS A 57 -6.58 -2.19 12.42
C HIS A 57 -7.10 -3.62 12.55
N LYS A 58 -8.01 -4.02 11.67
CA LYS A 58 -8.56 -5.38 11.70
C LYS A 58 -7.54 -6.45 11.34
N ARG A 59 -6.56 -6.11 10.52
CA ARG A 59 -5.52 -7.06 10.12
C ARG A 59 -4.34 -7.11 11.09
N ARG A 60 -4.19 -6.11 11.93
CA ARG A 60 -3.05 -6.01 12.84
C ARG A 60 -2.95 -7.24 13.76
N LYS A 61 -1.77 -7.83 13.83
CA LYS A 61 -1.45 -9.00 14.66
C LYS A 61 -2.22 -10.27 14.33
N LYS A 62 -2.99 -10.25 13.24
CA LYS A 62 -3.77 -11.42 12.81
C LYS A 62 -3.25 -11.97 11.48
N SER A 63 -2.80 -11.08 10.61
CA SER A 63 -2.44 -11.41 9.24
C SER A 63 -1.31 -10.52 8.78
N SER A 64 -0.61 -10.94 7.73
CA SER A 64 0.50 -10.17 7.16
C SER A 64 0.01 -9.22 6.07
N THR A 65 0.50 -8.00 6.09
CA THR A 65 0.18 -7.00 5.06
C THR A 65 1.47 -6.44 4.50
N ILE A 66 1.56 -6.37 3.18
CA ILE A 66 2.71 -5.82 2.47
C ILE A 66 2.28 -4.54 1.77
N PHE A 67 2.97 -3.45 2.07
CA PHE A 67 2.71 -2.15 1.45
C PHE A 67 3.78 -1.88 0.40
N CYS A 68 3.36 -1.71 -0.85
CA CYS A 68 4.26 -1.38 -1.95
C CYS A 68 4.03 0.07 -2.36
N SER A 69 5.07 0.89 -2.24
CA SER A 69 4.96 2.33 -2.48
C SER A 69 6.13 2.84 -3.30
N GLN A 70 5.88 3.86 -4.11
CA GLN A 70 6.92 4.63 -4.79
C GLN A 70 7.56 5.65 -3.87
N PHE A 71 6.92 5.97 -2.74
CA PHE A 71 7.42 6.93 -1.77
C PHE A 71 8.15 6.22 -0.64
N ARG A 72 9.17 6.87 -0.10
CA ARG A 72 9.81 6.42 1.12
C ARG A 72 8.85 6.60 2.30
N GLU A 73 8.99 5.78 3.32
CA GLU A 73 8.10 5.86 4.48
C GLU A 73 8.07 7.25 5.12
N SER A 74 9.19 7.96 5.09
CA SER A 74 9.27 9.33 5.60
C SER A 74 8.34 10.30 4.88
N GLU A 75 7.91 9.96 3.67
CA GLU A 75 7.00 10.78 2.87
C GLU A 75 5.53 10.39 3.04
N TRP A 76 5.26 9.24 3.62
CA TRP A 76 3.89 8.72 3.74
C TRP A 76 2.98 9.60 4.56
N TYR A 77 3.52 10.19 5.62
CA TYR A 77 2.72 11.04 6.51
C TYR A 77 2.02 12.18 5.75
N GLN A 78 2.73 12.82 4.85
CA GLN A 78 2.19 13.92 4.06
C GLN A 78 1.14 13.47 3.04
N GLN A 79 1.20 12.23 2.63
CA GLN A 79 0.23 11.66 1.68
C GLN A 79 -1.09 11.26 2.37
N ILE A 80 -1.10 11.20 3.68
CA ILE A 80 -2.31 10.86 4.44
C ILE A 80 -2.91 12.16 4.99
N CYS A 81 -3.99 12.62 4.39
CA CYS A 81 -4.70 13.84 4.81
C CYS A 81 -3.80 15.09 4.87
N GLY A 82 -2.73 15.13 4.07
CA GLY A 82 -1.77 16.24 4.10
C GLY A 82 -0.93 16.31 5.37
N GLY A 83 -0.92 15.27 6.19
CA GLY A 83 -0.14 15.21 7.43
C GLY A 83 -0.73 15.99 8.61
N GLU A 84 -1.95 16.47 8.48
CA GLU A 84 -2.59 17.32 9.50
C GLU A 84 -3.67 16.60 10.31
N SER A 85 -3.78 15.29 10.18
CA SER A 85 -4.84 14.52 10.80
C SER A 85 -4.29 13.58 11.86
N THR A 86 -5.06 13.40 12.95
CA THR A 86 -4.76 12.36 13.94
C THR A 86 -4.85 10.97 13.34
N LEU A 87 -5.60 10.80 12.24
CA LEU A 87 -5.65 9.55 11.50
C LEU A 87 -4.31 9.23 10.84
N ALA A 88 -3.60 10.24 10.34
CA ALA A 88 -2.27 10.05 9.77
C ALA A 88 -1.33 9.46 10.82
N ASP A 89 -1.32 10.04 12.03
CA ASP A 89 -0.53 9.52 13.14
C ASP A 89 -0.91 8.08 13.50
N ALA A 90 -2.20 7.81 13.58
CA ALA A 90 -2.70 6.49 13.96
C ALA A 90 -2.36 5.42 12.92
N ILE A 91 -2.47 5.75 11.64
CA ILE A 91 -2.10 4.83 10.56
C ILE A 91 -0.61 4.56 10.57
N MET A 92 0.20 5.61 10.68
CA MET A 92 1.66 5.46 10.68
C MET A 92 2.15 4.66 11.89
N ASP A 93 1.56 4.87 13.07
CA ASP A 93 1.89 4.09 14.25
C ASP A 93 1.68 2.59 14.02
N ARG A 94 0.53 2.25 13.44
CA ARG A 94 0.19 0.83 13.20
C ARG A 94 1.09 0.18 12.17
N ILE A 95 1.50 0.92 11.17
CA ILE A 95 2.37 0.38 10.11
C ILE A 95 3.80 0.28 10.62
N SER A 96 4.30 1.33 11.27
CA SER A 96 5.73 1.42 11.63
C SER A 96 6.13 0.54 12.80
N TYR A 97 5.22 0.24 13.71
CA TYR A 97 5.57 -0.40 14.98
C TYR A 97 6.03 -1.84 14.82
N ASP A 98 5.40 -2.62 13.95
CA ASP A 98 5.68 -4.05 13.78
C ASP A 98 6.07 -4.37 12.34
N SER A 99 6.74 -3.48 11.63
CA SER A 99 7.04 -3.68 10.23
C SER A 99 8.52 -3.82 9.93
N TYR A 100 8.81 -4.56 8.87
CA TYR A 100 10.13 -4.60 8.25
C TYR A 100 10.10 -3.69 7.02
N LYS A 101 11.16 -2.92 6.83
CA LYS A 101 11.28 -2.00 5.71
C LYS A 101 12.31 -2.50 4.73
N ILE A 102 11.93 -2.50 3.46
CA ILE A 102 12.82 -2.87 2.37
C ILE A 102 12.83 -1.69 1.40
N ASP A 103 13.97 -1.00 1.34
CA ASP A 103 14.18 0.08 0.38
C ASP A 103 14.90 -0.49 -0.84
N ILE A 104 14.27 -0.36 -2.00
CA ILE A 104 14.84 -0.81 -3.25
C ILE A 104 15.32 0.43 -4.00
N GLU A 105 16.63 0.51 -4.17
CA GLU A 105 17.26 1.64 -4.85
C GLU A 105 18.07 1.16 -6.02
N SER A 106 18.18 2.01 -7.04
CA SER A 106 19.06 1.74 -8.17
C SER A 106 20.52 1.83 -7.75
N ILE A 107 21.33 0.87 -8.20
CA ILE A 107 22.77 0.89 -7.97
C ILE A 107 23.41 2.09 -8.68
N ASP A 108 22.90 2.40 -9.86
CA ASP A 108 23.33 3.57 -10.64
C ASP A 108 22.08 4.39 -11.01
N PRO A 109 21.79 5.48 -10.28
CA PRO A 109 20.62 6.29 -10.57
C PRO A 109 20.55 6.88 -11.98
N SER A 110 21.70 7.01 -12.64
CA SER A 110 21.73 7.50 -14.04
C SER A 110 21.25 6.44 -15.03
N LYS A 111 21.18 5.17 -14.59
CA LYS A 111 20.73 4.03 -15.38
C LYS A 111 19.62 3.30 -14.63
N ASP A 112 18.61 4.04 -14.22
CA ASP A 112 17.52 3.49 -13.42
C ASP A 112 16.63 2.56 -14.26
N LEU A 113 17.07 1.33 -14.36
CA LEU A 113 16.38 0.29 -15.11
C LEU A 113 15.49 -0.54 -14.18
N SER A 114 14.31 -0.90 -14.66
CA SER A 114 13.48 -1.85 -13.93
C SER A 114 14.14 -3.24 -13.93
N MET A 115 13.75 -4.09 -12.99
CA MET A 115 14.26 -5.47 -12.97
C MET A 115 13.90 -6.24 -14.23
N ARG A 116 12.79 -5.92 -14.85
CA ARG A 116 12.41 -6.49 -16.13
C ARG A 116 13.40 -6.14 -17.24
N GLU A 117 13.83 -4.89 -17.27
CA GLU A 117 14.82 -4.42 -18.25
C GLU A 117 16.17 -5.08 -18.00
N VAL A 118 16.59 -5.16 -16.73
CA VAL A 118 17.85 -5.78 -16.34
C VAL A 118 17.92 -7.25 -16.78
N TYR A 119 16.83 -7.99 -16.65
CA TYR A 119 16.80 -9.42 -17.00
C TYR A 119 16.21 -9.71 -18.38
N TRP A 120 16.02 -8.68 -19.21
CA TRP A 120 15.49 -8.81 -20.58
C TRP A 120 14.07 -9.41 -20.60
N LEU A 121 13.30 -9.16 -19.55
CA LEU A 121 11.92 -9.63 -19.44
C LEU A 121 10.91 -8.65 -20.04
N ASP A 122 11.36 -7.42 -20.36
CA ASP A 122 10.52 -6.43 -21.01
C ASP A 122 10.45 -6.71 -22.49
N PRO A 123 9.25 -6.87 -23.09
CA PRO A 123 9.12 -7.11 -24.53
C PRO A 123 9.77 -6.04 -25.41
N ALA A 124 9.86 -4.80 -24.95
CA ALA A 124 10.51 -3.72 -25.68
C ALA A 124 12.03 -3.92 -25.79
N MET A 125 12.62 -4.71 -24.90
CA MET A 125 14.04 -5.00 -24.85
C MET A 125 14.40 -6.33 -25.52
N ALA A 126 13.41 -7.16 -25.78
CA ALA A 126 13.58 -8.50 -26.36
C ALA A 126 13.66 -8.42 -27.89
N LYS A 127 14.85 -8.13 -28.39
CA LYS A 127 15.09 -8.13 -29.85
C LYS A 127 16.09 -9.18 -30.25
#